data_7112a57edec770385ab9904492c4980b
#
_entry.id   7112a57edec770385ab9904492c4980b
#
_cell.length_a   1.000
_cell.length_b   1.000
_cell.length_c   1.000
_cell.angle_alpha   90.00
_cell.angle_beta   90.00
_cell.angle_gamma   90.00
#
_symmetry.space_group_name_H-M   'P 1'
#
loop_
_entity.id
_entity.type
_entity.pdbx_description
1 polymer ?
#
loop_
_entity_poly.entity_id
_entity_poly.type
_entity_poly.pdbx_seq_one_letter_code
_entity_poly.pdbx_strand_id
1 'polypeptide(L)'
;MPSIDLPEVLQVRNEENWMTPIISYLKDGTLPEGKDEARKLRVKSVRYILMDEVLYKRGFSQPYLRCLAPDEANYVLREVHEEACGNHSKARSLVHKVVRAGYYWPTIQADAKAYVKVYSQCQ
;
A
#
# COMPACT_ATOMS: atom_id res chain seq x y z
N MET A 1 8.60 5.66 -10.19
CA MET A 1 9.40 4.69 -9.43
C MET A 1 9.39 5.00 -7.96
N PRO A 2 9.19 3.98 -7.15
CA PRO A 2 9.28 4.21 -5.70
C PRO A 2 10.69 4.66 -5.31
N SER A 3 10.76 5.53 -4.31
CA SER A 3 12.03 6.09 -3.86
C SER A 3 12.70 5.24 -2.78
N ILE A 4 12.01 4.22 -2.29
CA ILE A 4 12.53 3.34 -1.24
C ILE A 4 12.64 1.92 -1.81
N ASP A 5 13.82 1.33 -1.70
CA ASP A 5 14.01 -0.04 -2.13
C ASP A 5 13.59 -0.98 -1.01
N LEU A 6 12.72 -1.93 -1.35
CA LEU A 6 12.28 -2.92 -0.38
C LEU A 6 13.30 -4.04 -0.27
N PRO A 7 13.52 -4.57 0.94
CA PRO A 7 14.40 -5.72 1.10
C PRO A 7 13.93 -6.89 0.24
N GLU A 8 14.88 -7.65 -0.27
CA GLU A 8 14.56 -8.77 -1.13
C GLU A 8 13.63 -9.77 -0.43
N VAL A 9 13.83 -9.97 0.85
CA VAL A 9 13.00 -10.91 1.61
C VAL A 9 11.53 -10.51 1.60
N LEU A 10 11.24 -9.22 1.50
CA LEU A 10 9.85 -8.75 1.43
C LEU A 10 9.31 -8.81 0.01
N GLN A 11 10.18 -8.72 -0.98
CA GLN A 11 9.75 -8.68 -2.38
C GLN A 11 9.31 -10.04 -2.91
N VAL A 12 9.75 -11.13 -2.29
CA VAL A 12 9.45 -12.47 -2.79
C VAL A 12 8.43 -13.21 -1.93
N ARG A 13 7.72 -12.52 -1.06
CA ARG A 13 6.72 -13.17 -0.22
C ARG A 13 5.48 -13.51 -1.04
N ASN A 14 4.96 -14.72 -0.81
CA ASN A 14 3.78 -15.21 -1.50
C ASN A 14 2.59 -15.41 -0.56
N GLU A 15 2.61 -14.75 0.59
CA GLU A 15 1.53 -14.87 1.55
C GLU A 15 0.27 -14.17 1.04
N GLU A 16 -0.88 -14.74 1.38
CA GLU A 16 -2.14 -14.10 1.05
C GLU A 16 -2.31 -12.82 1.86
N ASN A 17 -2.82 -11.81 1.20
CA ASN A 17 -3.08 -10.52 1.84
C ASN A 17 -4.19 -9.82 1.09
N TRP A 18 -4.38 -8.54 1.38
CA TRP A 18 -5.50 -7.80 0.77
C TRP A 18 -5.41 -7.72 -0.75
N MET A 19 -4.22 -7.87 -1.32
CA MET A 19 -4.04 -7.80 -2.77
C MET A 19 -4.42 -9.09 -3.48
N THR A 20 -4.40 -10.21 -2.77
CA THR A 20 -4.59 -11.52 -3.38
C THR A 20 -5.86 -11.62 -4.23
N PRO A 21 -7.05 -11.25 -3.73
CA PRO A 21 -8.24 -11.36 -4.56
C PRO A 21 -8.23 -10.41 -5.76
N ILE A 22 -7.63 -9.23 -5.61
CA ILE A 22 -7.56 -8.28 -6.71
C ILE A 22 -6.65 -8.80 -7.80
N ILE A 23 -5.50 -9.32 -7.42
CA ILE A 23 -4.55 -9.90 -8.37
C ILE A 23 -5.17 -11.09 -9.11
N SER A 24 -5.84 -11.98 -8.37
CA SER A 24 -6.48 -13.14 -8.98
C SER A 24 -7.54 -12.73 -9.99
N TYR A 25 -8.31 -11.69 -9.65
CA TYR A 25 -9.33 -11.22 -10.57
C TYR A 25 -8.72 -10.58 -11.82
N LEU A 26 -7.71 -9.73 -11.65
CA LEU A 26 -7.09 -9.06 -12.79
C LEU A 26 -6.32 -10.02 -13.67
N LYS A 27 -5.76 -11.06 -13.09
CA LYS A 27 -4.95 -12.03 -13.84
C LYS A 27 -5.80 -13.10 -14.50
N ASP A 28 -6.74 -13.67 -13.76
CA ASP A 28 -7.50 -14.84 -14.20
C ASP A 28 -9.01 -14.62 -14.28
N GLY A 29 -9.50 -13.49 -13.84
CA GLY A 29 -10.94 -13.26 -13.80
C GLY A 29 -11.65 -13.98 -12.66
N THR A 30 -10.88 -14.47 -11.67
CA THR A 30 -11.44 -15.22 -10.55
C THR A 30 -12.28 -14.33 -9.65
N LEU A 31 -13.51 -14.75 -9.35
CA LEU A 31 -14.41 -14.01 -8.49
C LEU A 31 -14.89 -14.89 -7.34
N PRO A 32 -15.21 -14.26 -6.18
CA PRO A 32 -15.82 -15.03 -5.09
C PRO A 32 -17.20 -15.53 -5.47
N GLU A 33 -17.70 -16.51 -4.75
CA GLU A 33 -18.97 -17.15 -5.09
C GLU A 33 -20.19 -16.28 -4.83
N GLY A 34 -20.12 -15.40 -3.83
CA GLY A 34 -21.22 -14.51 -3.52
C GLY A 34 -21.38 -13.41 -4.53
N LYS A 35 -22.62 -13.11 -4.92
CA LYS A 35 -22.90 -12.07 -5.91
C LYS A 35 -22.44 -10.69 -5.44
N ASP A 36 -22.71 -10.38 -4.17
CA ASP A 36 -22.32 -9.08 -3.61
C ASP A 36 -20.82 -8.95 -3.51
N GLU A 37 -20.15 -10.02 -3.06
CA GLU A 37 -18.71 -10.03 -2.96
C GLU A 37 -18.07 -9.89 -4.34
N ALA A 38 -18.61 -10.59 -5.32
CA ALA A 38 -18.07 -10.53 -6.68
C ALA A 38 -18.21 -9.12 -7.25
N ARG A 39 -19.38 -8.51 -7.03
CA ARG A 39 -19.60 -7.15 -7.53
C ARG A 39 -18.67 -6.14 -6.85
N LYS A 40 -18.49 -6.27 -5.55
CA LYS A 40 -17.59 -5.38 -4.82
C LYS A 40 -16.16 -5.51 -5.31
N LEU A 41 -15.74 -6.74 -5.59
CA LEU A 41 -14.40 -6.96 -6.09
C LEU A 41 -14.21 -6.35 -7.47
N ARG A 42 -15.20 -6.53 -8.36
CA ARG A 42 -15.11 -5.93 -9.69
C ARG A 42 -15.02 -4.41 -9.63
N VAL A 43 -15.87 -3.79 -8.80
CA VAL A 43 -15.88 -2.34 -8.67
C VAL A 43 -14.56 -1.84 -8.09
N LYS A 44 -14.08 -2.49 -7.06
CA LYS A 44 -12.81 -2.12 -6.43
C LYS A 44 -11.65 -2.24 -7.41
N SER A 45 -11.63 -3.31 -8.19
CA SER A 45 -10.50 -3.62 -9.06
C SER A 45 -10.33 -2.63 -10.22
N VAL A 46 -11.35 -1.84 -10.51
CA VAL A 46 -11.25 -0.82 -11.55
C VAL A 46 -10.14 0.18 -11.24
N ARG A 47 -9.84 0.38 -9.99
CA ARG A 47 -8.83 1.35 -9.56
C ARG A 47 -7.40 0.80 -9.54
N TYR A 48 -7.25 -0.47 -9.92
CA TYR A 48 -5.96 -1.13 -9.86
C TYR A 48 -5.54 -1.64 -11.22
N ILE A 49 -4.25 -1.84 -11.37
CA ILE A 49 -3.70 -2.41 -12.60
C ILE A 49 -2.56 -3.36 -12.23
N LEU A 50 -2.48 -4.45 -12.94
CA LEU A 50 -1.44 -5.46 -12.72
C LEU A 50 -0.42 -5.36 -13.84
N MET A 51 0.84 -5.11 -13.49
CA MET A 51 1.93 -5.02 -14.45
C MET A 51 3.08 -5.89 -13.98
N ASP A 52 3.49 -6.85 -14.78
CA ASP A 52 4.60 -7.74 -14.45
C ASP A 52 4.45 -8.37 -13.06
N GLU A 53 3.23 -8.87 -12.79
CA GLU A 53 2.91 -9.55 -11.53
C GLU A 53 2.92 -8.62 -10.32
N VAL A 54 3.02 -7.31 -10.53
CA VAL A 54 3.02 -6.33 -9.45
C VAL A 54 1.75 -5.50 -9.54
N LEU A 55 1.06 -5.35 -8.43
CA LEU A 55 -0.19 -4.61 -8.38
C LEU A 55 0.08 -3.14 -8.10
N TYR A 56 -0.55 -2.28 -8.89
CA TYR A 56 -0.48 -0.83 -8.73
C TYR A 56 -1.88 -0.27 -8.61
N LYS A 57 -1.99 0.83 -7.86
CA LYS A 57 -3.24 1.58 -7.77
C LYS A 57 -3.08 2.84 -8.60
N ARG A 58 -4.11 3.19 -9.35
CA ARG A 58 -4.10 4.44 -10.10
C ARG A 58 -4.14 5.60 -9.12
N GLY A 59 -3.16 6.46 -9.21
CA GLY A 59 -3.04 7.60 -8.32
C GLY A 59 -3.67 8.85 -8.88
N PHE A 60 -3.87 9.84 -8.02
CA PHE A 60 -4.40 11.11 -8.44
C PHE A 60 -3.30 12.02 -8.98
N SER A 61 -2.25 12.22 -8.20
CA SER A 61 -1.13 13.06 -8.61
C SER A 61 0.00 12.28 -9.25
N GLN A 62 0.05 10.97 -9.01
CA GLN A 62 1.02 10.09 -9.64
C GLN A 62 0.25 9.01 -10.39
N PRO A 63 0.74 8.62 -11.57
CA PRO A 63 -0.03 7.67 -12.40
C PRO A 63 -0.23 6.32 -11.73
N TYR A 64 0.79 5.81 -11.05
CA TYR A 64 0.70 4.49 -10.44
C TYR A 64 1.37 4.48 -9.08
N LEU A 65 0.68 3.86 -8.12
CA LEU A 65 1.21 3.68 -6.77
C LEU A 65 1.37 2.18 -6.54
N ARG A 66 2.57 1.76 -6.18
CA ARG A 66 2.81 0.36 -5.93
C ARG A 66 2.09 -0.07 -4.66
N CYS A 67 1.30 -1.13 -4.75
CA CYS A 67 0.55 -1.65 -3.63
C CYS A 67 1.44 -2.53 -2.77
N LEU A 68 1.33 -2.37 -1.45
CA LEU A 68 2.20 -3.07 -0.50
C LEU A 68 1.41 -4.02 0.38
N ALA A 69 2.03 -5.17 0.67
CA ALA A 69 1.54 -6.10 1.69
C ALA A 69 1.80 -5.49 3.07
N PRO A 70 1.16 -6.02 4.13
CA PRO A 70 1.32 -5.45 5.47
C PRO A 70 2.76 -5.32 5.97
N ASP A 71 3.58 -6.33 5.71
CA ASP A 71 4.99 -6.27 6.15
C ASP A 71 5.75 -5.17 5.43
N GLU A 72 5.49 -5.06 4.12
CA GLU A 72 6.12 -4.02 3.32
C GLU A 72 5.65 -2.64 3.76
N ALA A 73 4.36 -2.52 4.07
CA ALA A 73 3.81 -1.25 4.53
C ALA A 73 4.47 -0.78 5.82
N ASN A 74 4.66 -1.70 6.76
CA ASN A 74 5.33 -1.36 8.02
C ASN A 74 6.76 -0.91 7.80
N TYR A 75 7.46 -1.58 6.90
CA TYR A 75 8.83 -1.20 6.57
C TYR A 75 8.88 0.21 5.99
N VAL A 76 8.00 0.50 5.04
CA VAL A 76 7.99 1.81 4.41
C VAL A 76 7.61 2.91 5.39
N LEU A 77 6.62 2.65 6.26
CA LEU A 77 6.24 3.63 7.28
C LEU A 77 7.44 3.99 8.17
N ARG A 78 8.19 2.98 8.59
CA ARG A 78 9.34 3.22 9.43
C ARG A 78 10.40 4.04 8.72
N GLU A 79 10.70 3.70 7.47
CA GLU A 79 11.72 4.41 6.72
C GLU A 79 11.34 5.86 6.48
N VAL A 80 10.10 6.09 6.07
CA VAL A 80 9.63 7.45 5.79
C VAL A 80 9.52 8.26 7.08
N HIS A 81 9.09 7.64 8.16
CA HIS A 81 8.98 8.33 9.44
C HIS A 81 10.34 8.76 9.97
N GLU A 82 11.34 7.90 9.84
CA GLU A 82 12.68 8.23 10.29
C GLU A 82 13.25 9.42 9.52
N GLU A 83 13.01 9.47 8.22
CA GLU A 83 13.47 10.60 7.42
C GLU A 83 12.78 11.89 7.83
N ALA A 84 11.53 11.80 8.29
CA ALA A 84 10.75 12.96 8.68
C ALA A 84 10.89 13.30 10.16
N CYS A 85 11.66 12.51 10.89
CA CYS A 85 11.86 12.72 12.32
C CYS A 85 12.48 14.08 12.57
N GLY A 86 11.91 14.81 13.54
CA GLY A 86 12.37 16.15 13.85
C GLY A 86 11.51 17.25 13.23
N ASN A 87 10.66 16.88 12.30
CA ASN A 87 9.78 17.82 11.63
C ASN A 87 8.34 17.76 12.16
N HIS A 88 8.15 17.13 13.30
CA HIS A 88 6.81 16.99 13.92
C HIS A 88 5.80 16.41 12.95
N SER A 89 6.18 15.34 12.29
CA SER A 89 5.33 14.71 11.29
C SER A 89 4.03 14.22 11.90
N LYS A 90 2.93 14.68 11.34
CA LYS A 90 1.60 14.22 11.71
C LYS A 90 1.23 13.09 10.76
N ALA A 91 0.20 12.33 11.16
CA ALA A 91 -0.22 11.19 10.35
C ALA A 91 -0.51 11.59 8.89
N ARG A 92 -1.17 12.72 8.70
CA ARG A 92 -1.48 13.19 7.35
C ARG A 92 -0.20 13.45 6.55
N SER A 93 0.79 14.06 7.19
CA SER A 93 2.06 14.33 6.54
C SER A 93 2.79 13.05 6.19
N LEU A 94 2.72 12.05 7.07
CA LEU A 94 3.34 10.77 6.83
C LEU A 94 2.70 10.06 5.64
N VAL A 95 1.36 10.05 5.57
CA VAL A 95 0.64 9.47 4.44
C VAL A 95 1.07 10.17 3.14
N HIS A 96 1.13 11.49 3.18
CA HIS A 96 1.51 12.26 2.00
C HIS A 96 2.90 11.86 1.50
N LYS A 97 3.85 11.69 2.41
CA LYS A 97 5.20 11.32 2.04
C LYS A 97 5.27 9.90 1.47
N VAL A 98 4.50 8.99 2.04
CA VAL A 98 4.46 7.61 1.54
C VAL A 98 3.89 7.58 0.11
N VAL A 99 2.80 8.31 -0.11
CA VAL A 99 2.19 8.36 -1.44
C VAL A 99 3.12 9.02 -2.44
N ARG A 100 3.81 10.08 -2.05
CA ARG A 100 4.77 10.73 -2.92
C ARG A 100 5.94 9.81 -3.27
N ALA A 101 6.28 8.90 -2.37
CA ALA A 101 7.31 7.91 -2.64
C ALA A 101 6.82 6.83 -3.60
N GLY A 102 5.52 6.79 -3.88
CA GLY A 102 4.97 5.88 -4.86
C GLY A 102 4.33 4.62 -4.30
N TYR A 103 3.93 4.65 -3.03
CA TYR A 103 3.37 3.47 -2.35
C TYR A 103 1.94 3.68 -1.87
N TYR A 104 1.22 2.57 -1.74
CA TYR A 104 -0.16 2.61 -1.29
C TYR A 104 -0.60 1.27 -0.69
N TRP A 105 -1.50 1.33 0.27
CA TRP A 105 -2.29 0.18 0.75
C TRP A 105 -3.56 0.75 1.37
N PRO A 106 -4.66 -0.04 1.42
CA PRO A 106 -5.97 0.51 1.78
C PRO A 106 -6.07 1.11 3.18
N THR A 107 -5.33 0.59 4.15
CA THR A 107 -5.40 1.09 5.52
C THR A 107 -4.29 2.07 5.84
N ILE A 108 -3.72 2.70 4.80
CA ILE A 108 -2.57 3.59 4.98
C ILE A 108 -2.83 4.72 5.99
N GLN A 109 -4.03 5.30 5.98
CA GLN A 109 -4.32 6.39 6.91
C GLN A 109 -4.41 5.91 8.35
N ALA A 110 -5.11 4.80 8.58
CA ALA A 110 -5.22 4.24 9.91
C ALA A 110 -3.86 3.79 10.44
N ASP A 111 -3.08 3.17 9.57
CA ASP A 111 -1.75 2.68 9.96
C ASP A 111 -0.80 3.83 10.28
N ALA A 112 -0.87 4.89 9.51
CA ALA A 112 -0.04 6.08 9.77
C ALA A 112 -0.42 6.72 11.10
N LYS A 113 -1.70 6.81 11.40
CA LYS A 113 -2.15 7.36 12.68
C LYS A 113 -1.64 6.54 13.84
N ALA A 114 -1.76 5.22 13.73
CA ALA A 114 -1.28 4.32 14.78
C ALA A 114 0.22 4.44 14.94
N TYR A 115 0.94 4.52 13.84
CA TYR A 115 2.38 4.61 13.86
C TYR A 115 2.86 5.90 14.55
N VAL A 116 2.27 7.03 14.17
CA VAL A 116 2.64 8.31 14.75
C VAL A 116 2.32 8.34 16.25
N LYS A 117 1.19 7.74 16.65
CA LYS A 117 0.80 7.70 18.05
C LYS A 117 1.84 6.95 18.91
N VAL A 118 2.36 5.85 18.37
CA VAL A 118 3.34 5.05 19.10
C VAL A 118 4.71 5.70 19.09
N TYR A 119 5.08 6.33 17.98
CA TYR A 119 6.41 6.89 17.79
C TYR A 119 6.44 8.40 17.84
N SER A 120 5.51 9.00 18.56
CA SER A 120 5.45 10.46 18.67
C SER A 120 6.64 11.05 19.43
N GLN A 121 7.44 10.20 20.06
CA GLN A 121 8.62 10.64 20.78
C GLN A 121 9.80 10.99 19.87
N CYS A 122 9.63 10.75 18.59
CA CYS A 122 10.66 11.08 17.62
C CYS A 122 10.86 12.61 17.62
N GLN A 123 11.98 13.06 18.07
CA GLN A 123 12.27 14.49 18.22
C GLN A 123 13.42 14.89 17.34
#